data_670bd529419aae290907debd620a4ed6
#
_entry.id   670bd529419aae290907debd620a4ed6
#
_cell.length_a   1.000
_cell.length_b   1.000
_cell.length_c   1.000
_cell.angle_alpha   90.00
_cell.angle_beta   90.00
_cell.angle_gamma   90.00
#
_symmetry.space_group_name_H-M   'P 1'
#
loop_
_entity.id
_entity.type
_entity.pdbx_description
1 polymer ?
#
loop_
_entity_poly.entity_id
_entity_poly.type
_entity_poly.pdbx_seq_one_letter_code
_entity_poly.pdbx_strand_id
1 'polypeptide(L)'
;MKKVLSIISMVLLIFLVGCSSKDNGTSNNSQNTSNVTESNKNEESNKNKENPTKDIEVSKFYTEANGVKLEVIYYHKGDKVLKQTAYNIMNYKQMCVTKAEFIEYAKPIIEKYKGIEGVEQKVDFQDDAAYETITVDYTKVDKNKLIGLPGTSVDTTTSDVSFKKAENYLLDQGYVKEN
;
A
#
# COMPACT_ATOMS: atom_id res chain seq x y z
N MET A 1 -0.68 -10.95 -27.30
CA MET A 1 -1.81 -10.47 -26.49
C MET A 1 -2.02 -11.23 -25.17
N LYS A 2 -2.11 -12.58 -25.13
CA LYS A 2 -2.33 -13.33 -23.87
C LYS A 2 -1.21 -13.17 -22.81
N LYS A 3 0.06 -12.97 -23.21
CA LYS A 3 1.18 -12.82 -22.29
C LYS A 3 1.24 -11.43 -21.62
N VAL A 4 0.83 -10.39 -22.33
CA VAL A 4 0.76 -9.03 -21.84
C VAL A 4 -0.31 -8.88 -20.75
N LEU A 5 -1.45 -9.54 -20.94
CA LEU A 5 -2.54 -9.53 -19.95
C LEU A 5 -2.09 -10.12 -18.60
N SER A 6 -1.20 -11.13 -18.62
CA SER A 6 -0.69 -11.77 -17.41
C SER A 6 0.27 -10.87 -16.62
N ILE A 7 1.12 -10.08 -17.33
CA ILE A 7 2.12 -9.22 -16.68
C ILE A 7 1.45 -7.99 -16.07
N ILE A 8 0.52 -7.38 -16.79
CA ILE A 8 -0.20 -6.19 -16.32
C ILE A 8 -1.20 -6.56 -15.21
N SER A 9 -1.79 -7.76 -15.30
CA SER A 9 -2.62 -8.31 -14.21
C SER A 9 -1.82 -8.51 -12.92
N MET A 10 -0.51 -8.79 -13.01
CA MET A 10 0.35 -8.98 -11.84
C MET A 10 0.67 -7.65 -11.16
N VAL A 11 0.81 -6.56 -11.91
CA VAL A 11 0.97 -5.19 -11.36
C VAL A 11 -0.34 -4.70 -10.73
N LEU A 12 -1.48 -5.13 -11.28
CA LEU A 12 -2.81 -4.78 -10.77
C LEU A 12 -3.27 -5.66 -9.59
N LEU A 13 -2.70 -6.88 -9.44
CA LEU A 13 -3.15 -7.85 -8.43
C LEU A 13 -2.53 -7.65 -7.04
N ILE A 14 -1.66 -6.66 -6.88
CA ILE A 14 -0.96 -6.42 -5.62
C ILE A 14 -1.90 -5.97 -4.49
N PHE A 15 -3.20 -5.75 -4.75
CA PHE A 15 -4.08 -5.10 -3.78
C PHE A 15 -5.43 -5.78 -3.53
N LEU A 16 -5.58 -7.05 -3.87
CA LEU A 16 -6.79 -7.79 -3.51
C LEU A 16 -6.56 -8.67 -2.28
N VAL A 17 -6.52 -8.07 -1.09
CA VAL A 17 -6.78 -8.83 0.13
C VAL A 17 -8.27 -8.86 0.36
N GLY A 18 -8.93 -9.76 -0.34
CA GLY A 18 -10.26 -10.24 0.04
C GLY A 18 -10.09 -11.36 1.05
N CYS A 19 -10.54 -11.17 2.27
CA CYS A 19 -10.72 -12.21 3.26
C CYS A 19 -11.46 -13.41 2.68
N SER A 20 -10.85 -14.59 2.77
CA SER A 20 -11.61 -15.83 2.91
C SER A 20 -11.11 -16.55 4.14
N SER A 21 -11.94 -16.53 5.16
CA SER A 21 -11.82 -17.35 6.35
C SER A 21 -12.08 -18.81 6.00
N LYS A 22 -11.24 -19.72 6.45
CA LYS A 22 -11.63 -20.92 7.23
C LYS A 22 -10.44 -21.80 7.54
N ASP A 23 -10.22 -21.87 8.80
CA ASP A 23 -10.23 -23.05 9.71
C ASP A 23 -9.14 -24.09 9.58
N ASN A 24 -8.61 -24.25 10.73
CA ASN A 24 -8.25 -25.47 11.50
C ASN A 24 -6.78 -25.87 11.57
N GLY A 25 -6.33 -25.79 12.81
CA GLY A 25 -5.81 -27.01 13.41
C GLY A 25 -4.43 -26.89 14.05
N THR A 26 -4.42 -26.66 15.36
CA THR A 26 -3.76 -27.46 16.40
C THR A 26 -2.25 -27.32 16.63
N SER A 27 -1.97 -26.78 17.82
CA SER A 27 -1.05 -27.23 18.90
C SER A 27 0.46 -27.17 18.72
N ASN A 28 1.14 -26.53 19.57
CA ASN A 28 1.75 -26.81 20.87
C ASN A 28 2.95 -25.90 21.12
N ASN A 29 2.88 -25.19 22.21
CA ASN A 29 3.58 -25.36 23.49
C ASN A 29 5.10 -25.13 23.52
N SER A 30 5.50 -24.12 24.27
CA SER A 30 6.39 -24.11 25.45
C SER A 30 6.90 -22.70 25.72
N GLN A 31 6.42 -22.08 26.75
CA GLN A 31 7.01 -21.79 28.07
C GLN A 31 8.49 -21.41 28.09
N ASN A 32 8.79 -20.21 28.58
CA ASN A 32 9.35 -19.88 29.90
C ASN A 32 9.67 -18.38 30.00
N THR A 33 9.05 -17.66 30.88
CA THR A 33 9.38 -17.33 32.28
C THR A 33 10.63 -16.44 32.48
N SER A 34 10.39 -15.27 33.01
CA SER A 34 10.80 -14.60 34.26
C SER A 34 11.51 -13.28 34.02
N ASN A 35 11.17 -12.32 34.64
CA ASN A 35 11.00 -11.61 35.90
C ASN A 35 11.44 -10.17 35.79
N VAL A 36 10.54 -9.24 36.15
CA VAL A 36 10.48 -8.40 37.35
C VAL A 36 11.66 -7.42 37.58
N THR A 37 11.38 -6.13 37.59
CA THR A 37 11.44 -5.26 38.79
C THR A 37 11.07 -3.81 38.43
N GLU A 38 10.07 -3.35 39.08
CA GLU A 38 9.61 -2.11 39.66
C GLU A 38 10.44 -0.81 39.59
N SER A 39 9.66 0.22 39.44
CA SER A 39 9.54 1.48 40.22
C SER A 39 10.25 2.71 39.67
N ASN A 40 9.56 3.78 39.32
CA ASN A 40 9.07 4.83 40.20
C ASN A 40 8.32 5.95 39.47
N LYS A 41 7.33 6.43 40.18
CA LYS A 41 6.48 7.59 40.00
C LYS A 41 7.26 8.88 39.81
N ASN A 42 6.81 9.75 38.87
CA ASN A 42 6.55 11.15 39.21
C ASN A 42 5.60 11.77 38.19
N GLU A 43 4.49 12.27 38.72
CA GLU A 43 3.52 13.14 38.03
C GLU A 43 4.20 14.52 37.87
N GLU A 44 4.12 15.04 36.64
CA GLU A 44 4.03 16.50 36.48
C GLU A 44 3.23 16.79 35.18
N SER A 45 2.06 17.38 35.42
CA SER A 45 1.13 17.83 34.38
C SER A 45 1.79 19.00 33.62
N ASN A 46 2.02 18.80 32.32
CA ASN A 46 2.26 19.91 31.44
C ASN A 46 1.38 19.74 30.19
N LYS A 47 0.32 20.58 30.13
CA LYS A 47 -0.49 20.77 28.92
C LYS A 47 0.41 21.35 27.83
N ASN A 48 0.98 20.49 27.01
CA ASN A 48 1.65 20.89 25.79
C ASN A 48 0.71 20.65 24.61
N LYS A 49 0.41 21.72 23.88
CA LYS A 49 -0.30 21.66 22.60
C LYS A 49 0.41 20.66 21.71
N GLU A 50 -0.23 19.52 21.47
CA GLU A 50 0.21 18.51 20.51
C GLU A 50 0.42 19.16 19.15
N ASN A 51 1.66 19.19 18.71
CA ASN A 51 1.99 19.52 17.32
C ASN A 51 1.61 18.27 16.49
N PRO A 52 0.61 18.32 15.60
CA PRO A 52 0.01 17.12 14.96
C PRO A 52 0.95 16.36 14.03
N THR A 53 2.18 16.85 13.82
CA THR A 53 3.17 16.21 12.93
C THR A 53 4.23 15.37 13.64
N LYS A 54 4.28 15.36 14.98
CA LYS A 54 5.39 14.74 15.73
C LYS A 54 5.29 13.21 15.88
N ASP A 55 4.15 12.61 15.52
CA ASP A 55 3.89 11.18 15.72
C ASP A 55 3.59 10.42 14.41
N ILE A 56 3.84 11.03 13.23
CA ILE A 56 3.64 10.35 11.96
C ILE A 56 4.93 9.63 11.58
N GLU A 57 4.82 8.32 11.48
CA GLU A 57 5.86 7.43 11.01
C GLU A 57 5.75 7.27 9.49
N VAL A 58 6.88 7.06 8.82
CA VAL A 58 6.95 6.83 7.38
C VAL A 58 7.63 5.51 7.12
N SER A 59 6.97 4.63 6.41
CA SER A 59 7.51 3.33 6.00
C SER A 59 7.47 3.20 4.50
N LYS A 60 8.58 2.76 3.90
CA LYS A 60 8.73 2.61 2.46
C LYS A 60 9.00 1.16 2.10
N PHE A 61 8.44 0.74 0.99
CA PHE A 61 8.57 -0.61 0.44
C PHE A 61 8.80 -0.51 -1.06
N TYR A 62 9.64 -1.37 -1.60
CA TYR A 62 9.91 -1.40 -3.02
C TYR A 62 10.00 -2.83 -3.56
N THR A 63 9.69 -2.98 -4.83
CA THR A 63 9.92 -4.22 -5.59
C THR A 63 10.17 -3.89 -7.05
N GLU A 64 10.84 -4.79 -7.76
CA GLU A 64 11.06 -4.68 -9.20
C GLU A 64 10.91 -6.05 -9.83
N ALA A 65 10.04 -6.16 -10.83
CA ALA A 65 9.86 -7.38 -11.61
C ALA A 65 9.31 -7.07 -13.01
N ASN A 66 9.78 -7.82 -14.01
CA ASN A 66 9.24 -7.79 -15.38
C ASN A 66 9.15 -6.38 -16.01
N GLY A 67 10.09 -5.50 -15.71
CA GLY A 67 10.11 -4.13 -16.24
C GLY A 67 9.22 -3.14 -15.50
N VAL A 68 8.70 -3.54 -14.35
CA VAL A 68 7.94 -2.67 -13.46
C VAL A 68 8.69 -2.48 -12.16
N LYS A 69 8.92 -1.22 -11.78
CA LYS A 69 9.43 -0.83 -10.47
C LYS A 69 8.29 -0.20 -9.69
N LEU A 70 8.12 -0.65 -8.47
CA LEU A 70 7.06 -0.18 -7.57
C LEU A 70 7.69 0.27 -6.27
N GLU A 71 7.33 1.47 -5.82
CA GLU A 71 7.63 1.97 -4.49
C GLU A 71 6.32 2.37 -3.80
N VAL A 72 6.13 1.93 -2.58
CA VAL A 72 4.96 2.27 -1.76
C VAL A 72 5.42 2.92 -0.47
N ILE A 73 4.88 4.09 -0.16
CA ILE A 73 5.18 4.85 1.04
C ILE A 73 3.89 4.97 1.87
N TYR A 74 3.94 4.48 3.10
CA TYR A 74 2.89 4.66 4.08
C TYR A 74 3.26 5.75 5.09
N TYR A 75 2.31 6.65 5.34
CA TYR A 75 2.33 7.61 6.43
C TYR A 75 1.32 7.13 7.46
N HIS A 76 1.79 6.74 8.64
CA HIS A 76 0.93 6.09 9.64
C HIS A 76 1.22 6.60 11.05
N LYS A 77 0.26 6.42 11.94
CA LYS A 77 0.40 6.66 13.38
C LYS A 77 0.09 5.35 14.10
N GLY A 78 1.13 4.70 14.63
CA GLY A 78 1.01 3.32 15.09
C GLY A 78 0.51 2.41 13.96
N ASP A 79 -0.58 1.69 14.19
CA ASP A 79 -1.16 0.78 13.18
C ASP A 79 -2.15 1.46 12.21
N LYS A 80 -2.46 2.74 12.39
CA LYS A 80 -3.40 3.46 11.51
C LYS A 80 -2.70 4.15 10.37
N VAL A 81 -2.97 3.74 9.13
CA VAL A 81 -2.53 4.43 7.92
C VAL A 81 -3.36 5.69 7.71
N LEU A 82 -2.68 6.82 7.52
CA LEU A 82 -3.28 8.12 7.23
C LEU A 82 -3.23 8.45 5.74
N LYS A 83 -2.11 8.11 5.10
CA LYS A 83 -1.88 8.36 3.67
C LYS A 83 -0.98 7.27 3.09
N GLN A 84 -1.21 6.95 1.83
CA GLN A 84 -0.34 6.11 1.01
C GLN A 84 0.07 6.89 -0.22
N THR A 85 1.31 6.72 -0.68
CA THR A 85 1.75 7.14 -2.01
C THR A 85 2.44 5.97 -2.68
N ALA A 86 2.07 5.67 -3.92
CA ALA A 86 2.75 4.68 -4.75
C ALA A 86 3.40 5.38 -5.95
N TYR A 87 4.64 5.01 -6.23
CA TYR A 87 5.38 5.43 -7.43
C TYR A 87 5.66 4.20 -8.28
N ASN A 88 5.22 4.23 -9.52
CA ASN A 88 5.32 3.12 -10.45
C ASN A 88 6.08 3.56 -11.70
N ILE A 89 7.08 2.77 -12.11
CA ILE A 89 7.79 2.95 -13.37
C ILE A 89 7.57 1.68 -14.18
N MET A 90 7.00 1.83 -15.38
CA MET A 90 6.60 0.73 -16.25
C MET A 90 7.35 0.84 -17.58
N ASN A 91 8.46 0.09 -17.70
CA ASN A 91 9.33 0.13 -18.89
C ASN A 91 8.70 -0.71 -20.02
N TYR A 92 8.33 -0.07 -21.12
CA TYR A 92 7.60 -0.71 -22.21
C TYR A 92 8.38 -1.86 -22.86
N LYS A 93 9.69 -1.66 -23.10
CA LYS A 93 10.54 -2.67 -23.72
C LYS A 93 10.69 -3.91 -22.85
N GLN A 94 10.90 -3.72 -21.56
CA GLN A 94 11.04 -4.84 -20.63
C GLN A 94 9.71 -5.57 -20.40
N MET A 95 8.59 -4.86 -20.49
CA MET A 95 7.24 -5.43 -20.47
C MET A 95 6.82 -6.07 -21.81
N CYS A 96 7.67 -5.96 -22.86
CA CYS A 96 7.37 -6.45 -24.20
C CYS A 96 6.09 -5.83 -24.82
N VAL A 97 5.87 -4.54 -24.60
CA VAL A 97 4.75 -3.77 -25.16
C VAL A 97 5.27 -2.50 -25.82
N THR A 98 4.48 -1.93 -26.73
CA THR A 98 4.72 -0.58 -27.26
C THR A 98 4.05 0.47 -26.34
N LYS A 99 4.54 1.72 -26.42
CA LYS A 99 3.91 2.86 -25.73
C LYS A 99 2.42 2.98 -26.07
N ALA A 100 2.05 2.80 -27.34
CA ALA A 100 0.66 2.90 -27.80
C ALA A 100 -0.24 1.83 -27.19
N GLU A 101 0.20 0.58 -27.18
CA GLU A 101 -0.51 -0.53 -26.55
C GLU A 101 -0.66 -0.31 -25.05
N PHE A 102 0.40 0.17 -24.38
CA PHE A 102 0.33 0.48 -22.95
C PHE A 102 -0.69 1.58 -22.64
N ILE A 103 -0.68 2.68 -23.40
CA ILE A 103 -1.62 3.81 -23.23
C ILE A 103 -3.06 3.33 -23.42
N GLU A 104 -3.34 2.52 -24.45
CA GLU A 104 -4.67 2.00 -24.71
C GLU A 104 -5.18 1.16 -23.54
N TYR A 105 -4.31 0.34 -22.99
CA TYR A 105 -4.60 -0.49 -21.83
C TYR A 105 -4.77 0.32 -20.53
N ALA A 106 -3.93 1.33 -20.31
CA ALA A 106 -3.94 2.13 -19.08
C ALA A 106 -5.15 3.09 -18.97
N LYS A 107 -5.63 3.62 -20.11
CA LYS A 107 -6.75 4.59 -20.14
C LYS A 107 -7.97 4.18 -19.30
N PRO A 108 -8.56 2.99 -19.46
CA PRO A 108 -9.74 2.60 -18.69
C PRO A 108 -9.46 2.44 -17.19
N ILE A 109 -8.20 2.20 -16.83
CA ILE A 109 -7.77 2.11 -15.44
C ILE A 109 -7.68 3.51 -14.84
N ILE A 110 -7.03 4.43 -15.54
CA ILE A 110 -6.88 5.84 -15.14
C ILE A 110 -8.25 6.49 -14.91
N GLU A 111 -9.22 6.20 -15.77
CA GLU A 111 -10.58 6.75 -15.63
C GLU A 111 -11.25 6.35 -14.31
N LYS A 112 -10.91 5.18 -13.73
CA LYS A 112 -11.51 4.73 -12.47
C LYS A 112 -11.11 5.55 -11.26
N TYR A 113 -9.99 6.26 -11.31
CA TYR A 113 -9.50 7.09 -10.20
C TYR A 113 -10.09 8.50 -10.20
N LYS A 114 -10.65 8.93 -11.36
CA LYS A 114 -11.13 10.31 -11.52
C LYS A 114 -12.29 10.64 -10.60
N GLY A 115 -12.21 11.80 -9.96
CA GLY A 115 -13.30 12.32 -9.15
C GLY A 115 -13.51 11.65 -7.79
N ILE A 116 -12.57 10.81 -7.36
CA ILE A 116 -12.60 10.22 -6.02
C ILE A 116 -11.91 11.20 -5.06
N GLU A 117 -12.68 11.76 -4.12
CA GLU A 117 -12.13 12.63 -3.08
C GLU A 117 -11.07 11.89 -2.26
N GLY A 118 -9.93 12.53 -2.01
CA GLY A 118 -8.81 11.92 -1.28
C GLY A 118 -7.93 11.00 -2.12
N VAL A 119 -8.21 10.85 -3.43
CA VAL A 119 -7.37 10.10 -4.37
C VAL A 119 -6.84 11.02 -5.45
N GLU A 120 -5.53 10.97 -5.67
CA GLU A 120 -4.86 11.66 -6.76
C GLU A 120 -4.02 10.67 -7.56
N GLN A 121 -4.23 10.62 -8.87
CA GLN A 121 -3.41 9.84 -9.79
C GLN A 121 -2.84 10.74 -10.87
N LYS A 122 -1.56 10.60 -11.14
CA LYS A 122 -0.85 11.24 -12.25
C LYS A 122 -0.11 10.19 -13.05
N VAL A 123 -0.21 10.23 -14.36
CA VAL A 123 0.53 9.35 -15.26
C VAL A 123 1.22 10.20 -16.32
N ASP A 124 2.53 10.02 -16.44
CA ASP A 124 3.37 10.61 -17.48
C ASP A 124 3.86 9.50 -18.42
N PHE A 125 3.46 9.59 -19.69
CA PHE A 125 3.82 8.63 -20.73
C PHE A 125 5.04 9.13 -21.53
N GLN A 126 6.24 8.80 -21.08
CA GLN A 126 7.48 9.11 -21.80
C GLN A 126 7.75 8.09 -22.90
N ASP A 127 8.86 8.23 -23.63
CA ASP A 127 9.10 7.39 -24.81
C ASP A 127 9.47 5.95 -24.50
N ASP A 128 10.09 5.71 -23.35
CA ASP A 128 10.60 4.40 -22.91
C ASP A 128 9.79 3.77 -21.76
N ALA A 129 9.08 4.59 -20.99
CA ALA A 129 8.36 4.15 -19.80
C ALA A 129 7.15 5.05 -19.49
N ALA A 130 6.20 4.52 -18.73
CA ALA A 130 5.20 5.30 -18.02
C ALA A 130 5.62 5.48 -16.55
N TYR A 131 5.43 6.69 -16.06
CA TYR A 131 5.67 7.07 -14.67
C TYR A 131 4.34 7.41 -14.03
N GLU A 132 3.94 6.65 -13.03
CA GLU A 132 2.68 6.85 -12.34
C GLU A 132 2.92 7.19 -10.87
N THR A 133 2.14 8.14 -10.37
CA THR A 133 2.04 8.44 -8.95
C THR A 133 0.58 8.32 -8.54
N ILE A 134 0.30 7.53 -7.50
CA ILE A 134 -1.01 7.40 -6.88
C ILE A 134 -0.88 7.82 -5.42
N THR A 135 -1.70 8.77 -4.99
CA THR A 135 -1.79 9.17 -3.58
C THR A 135 -3.20 8.94 -3.09
N VAL A 136 -3.32 8.29 -1.93
CA VAL A 136 -4.59 8.06 -1.24
C VAL A 136 -4.51 8.66 0.15
N ASP A 137 -5.37 9.63 0.45
CA ASP A 137 -5.56 10.23 1.77
C ASP A 137 -6.72 9.49 2.46
N TYR A 138 -6.38 8.55 3.33
CA TYR A 138 -7.36 7.72 4.04
C TYR A 138 -8.17 8.51 5.09
N THR A 139 -7.80 9.74 5.37
CA THR A 139 -8.57 10.63 6.26
C THR A 139 -9.72 11.33 5.54
N LYS A 140 -9.74 11.32 4.20
CA LYS A 140 -10.73 12.00 3.35
C LYS A 140 -11.52 11.06 2.48
N VAL A 141 -10.89 9.97 2.02
CA VAL A 141 -11.49 9.09 1.03
C VAL A 141 -12.63 8.27 1.61
N ASP A 142 -13.72 8.12 0.85
CA ASP A 142 -14.71 7.08 1.08
C ASP A 142 -14.13 5.73 0.64
N LYS A 143 -13.85 4.87 1.60
CA LYS A 143 -13.20 3.57 1.36
C LYS A 143 -14.00 2.66 0.43
N ASN A 144 -15.32 2.79 0.39
CA ASN A 144 -16.14 2.00 -0.52
C ASN A 144 -15.82 2.31 -1.99
N LYS A 145 -15.34 3.54 -2.29
CA LYS A 145 -14.90 3.94 -3.63
C LYS A 145 -13.54 3.38 -4.02
N LEU A 146 -12.78 2.83 -3.06
CA LEU A 146 -11.50 2.20 -3.30
C LEU A 146 -11.60 0.71 -3.65
N ILE A 147 -12.78 0.11 -3.47
CA ILE A 147 -12.98 -1.32 -3.74
C ILE A 147 -12.74 -1.61 -5.22
N GLY A 148 -11.76 -2.50 -5.48
CA GLY A 148 -11.41 -2.91 -6.85
C GLY A 148 -10.60 -1.87 -7.64
N LEU A 149 -10.14 -0.79 -7.00
CA LEU A 149 -9.14 0.08 -7.59
C LEU A 149 -7.75 -0.53 -7.42
N PRO A 150 -6.97 -0.62 -8.50
CA PRO A 150 -5.58 -1.05 -8.41
C PRO A 150 -4.77 -0.08 -7.52
N GLY A 151 -3.83 -0.61 -6.76
CA GLY A 151 -2.98 0.25 -5.94
C GLY A 151 -3.60 0.77 -4.65
N THR A 152 -4.77 0.26 -4.25
CA THR A 152 -5.43 0.64 -3.00
C THR A 152 -5.65 -0.58 -2.10
N SER A 153 -5.24 -0.47 -0.84
CA SER A 153 -5.49 -1.53 0.17
C SER A 153 -6.68 -1.13 1.02
N VAL A 154 -7.79 -1.85 0.91
CA VAL A 154 -8.98 -1.52 1.71
C VAL A 154 -9.55 -2.78 2.35
N ASP A 155 -9.53 -2.80 3.67
CA ASP A 155 -10.40 -3.68 4.46
C ASP A 155 -11.66 -2.89 4.81
N THR A 156 -12.78 -3.22 4.17
CA THR A 156 -14.06 -2.53 4.39
C THR A 156 -14.73 -2.92 5.70
N THR A 157 -14.20 -3.93 6.39
CA THR A 157 -14.76 -4.40 7.67
C THR A 157 -14.29 -3.56 8.87
N THR A 158 -13.23 -2.76 8.68
CA THR A 158 -12.65 -1.91 9.71
C THR A 158 -12.78 -0.43 9.36
N SER A 159 -12.92 0.44 10.37
CA SER A 159 -12.97 1.89 10.17
C SER A 159 -11.65 2.45 9.67
N ASP A 160 -10.53 1.81 9.98
CA ASP A 160 -9.18 2.28 9.66
C ASP A 160 -8.42 1.25 8.80
N VAL A 161 -7.46 1.72 8.02
CA VAL A 161 -6.52 0.85 7.30
C VAL A 161 -5.37 0.51 8.23
N SER A 162 -5.16 -0.78 8.49
CA SER A 162 -4.09 -1.28 9.35
C SER A 162 -2.76 -1.28 8.60
N PHE A 163 -1.77 -0.55 9.14
CA PHE A 163 -0.40 -0.55 8.63
C PHE A 163 0.22 -1.94 8.72
N LYS A 164 0.03 -2.64 9.83
CA LYS A 164 0.59 -3.98 10.05
C LYS A 164 0.10 -5.01 9.03
N LYS A 165 -1.21 -4.95 8.69
CA LYS A 165 -1.76 -5.80 7.62
C LYS A 165 -1.18 -5.45 6.25
N ALA A 166 -1.07 -4.15 5.95
CA ALA A 166 -0.50 -3.67 4.69
C ALA A 166 0.98 -4.04 4.55
N GLU A 167 1.78 -3.86 5.60
CA GLU A 167 3.19 -4.26 5.66
C GLU A 167 3.35 -5.77 5.41
N ASN A 168 2.66 -6.60 6.20
CA ASN A 168 2.74 -8.05 6.04
C ASN A 168 2.37 -8.48 4.61
N TYR A 169 1.30 -7.90 4.07
CA TYR A 169 0.90 -8.18 2.71
C TYR A 169 1.99 -7.84 1.67
N LEU A 170 2.60 -6.64 1.77
CA LEU A 170 3.67 -6.26 0.84
C LEU A 170 4.88 -7.20 0.96
N LEU A 171 5.29 -7.54 2.18
CA LEU A 171 6.39 -8.48 2.41
C LEU A 171 6.09 -9.86 1.82
N ASP A 172 4.86 -10.37 1.98
CA ASP A 172 4.40 -11.63 1.39
C ASP A 172 4.38 -11.59 -0.15
N GLN A 173 4.18 -10.39 -0.74
CA GLN A 173 4.28 -10.18 -2.19
C GLN A 173 5.72 -9.95 -2.69
N GLY A 174 6.72 -10.07 -1.82
CA GLY A 174 8.13 -9.93 -2.20
C GLY A 174 8.65 -8.50 -2.24
N TYR A 175 7.93 -7.55 -1.65
CA TYR A 175 8.48 -6.22 -1.44
C TYR A 175 9.55 -6.23 -0.36
N VAL A 176 10.50 -5.33 -0.46
CA VAL A 176 11.54 -5.09 0.52
C VAL A 176 11.24 -3.79 1.24
N LYS A 177 11.30 -3.80 2.57
CA LYS A 177 11.18 -2.58 3.37
C LYS A 177 12.52 -1.84 3.36
N GLU A 178 12.48 -0.53 3.10
CA GLU A 178 13.62 0.36 3.27
C GLU A 178 13.84 0.61 4.78
N ASN A 179 15.09 0.44 5.25
CA ASN A 179 15.48 0.65 6.65
C ASN A 179 15.89 2.10 6.91
#